data_0dbe536b82b5a41a74206664179108e6
#
_entry.id   0dbe536b82b5a41a74206664179108e6
#
_cell.length_a   1.000
_cell.length_b   1.000
_cell.length_c   1.000
_cell.angle_alpha   90.00
_cell.angle_beta   90.00
_cell.angle_gamma   90.00
#
_symmetry.space_group_name_H-M   'P 1'
#
loop_
_entity.id
_entity.type
_entity.pdbx_description
1 polymer ?
#
loop_
_entity_poly.entity_id
_entity_poly.type
_entity_poly.pdbx_seq_one_letter_code
_entity_poly.pdbx_strand_id
1 'polypeptide(L)'
;LGDVYKRQHLYCDQAVKNYNRLKPVILEGDMYRLVSPYGSNHTSSMFVGKDKKTAAVFAFDIHPRYAEKTLPVRLQGLDINKMYRVKEINMMPGSNSSLKGNDQVFSGEYLMNVGLDLFTTQQLNSRLIEITAE
;
A
#
# COMPACT_ATOMS: atom_id res chain seq x y z
N LEU A 1 -11.43 -24.88 -14.59
CA LEU A 1 -11.40 -25.16 -13.13
C LEU A 1 -9.99 -25.33 -12.59
N GLY A 2 -9.11 -26.07 -13.26
CA GLY A 2 -7.73 -26.26 -12.81
C GLY A 2 -6.92 -24.97 -12.74
N ASP A 3 -7.13 -24.03 -13.67
CA ASP A 3 -6.39 -22.76 -13.71
C ASP A 3 -6.84 -21.81 -12.60
N VAL A 4 -8.12 -21.82 -12.24
CA VAL A 4 -8.66 -21.02 -11.12
C VAL A 4 -8.05 -21.51 -9.80
N TYR A 5 -7.99 -22.81 -9.59
CA TYR A 5 -7.36 -23.42 -8.40
C TYR A 5 -5.88 -23.08 -8.30
N LYS A 6 -5.15 -23.16 -9.40
CA LYS A 6 -3.72 -22.81 -9.43
C LYS A 6 -3.49 -21.34 -9.10
N ARG A 7 -4.32 -20.44 -9.64
CA ARG A 7 -4.23 -19.00 -9.32
C ARG A 7 -4.51 -18.72 -7.85
N GLN A 8 -5.53 -19.37 -7.29
CA GLN A 8 -5.86 -19.24 -5.87
C GLN A 8 -4.72 -19.74 -4.97
N HIS A 9 -4.13 -20.90 -5.28
CA HIS A 9 -2.98 -21.41 -4.54
C HIS A 9 -1.79 -20.45 -4.60
N LEU A 10 -1.45 -19.97 -5.78
CA LEU A 10 -0.36 -18.99 -5.95
C LEU A 10 -0.62 -17.71 -5.17
N TYR A 11 -1.87 -17.20 -5.19
CA TYR A 11 -2.25 -16.03 -4.41
C TYR A 11 -2.09 -16.28 -2.92
N CYS A 12 -2.58 -17.39 -2.41
CA CYS A 12 -2.46 -17.73 -0.99
C CYS A 12 -1.01 -17.88 -0.56
N ASP A 13 -0.18 -18.53 -1.35
CA ASP A 13 1.25 -18.67 -1.07
C ASP A 13 1.95 -17.32 -1.00
N GLN A 14 1.64 -16.42 -1.94
CA GLN A 14 2.17 -15.06 -1.94
C GLN A 14 1.67 -14.25 -0.73
N ALA A 15 0.39 -14.37 -0.38
CA ALA A 15 -0.19 -13.67 0.76
C ALA A 15 0.49 -14.08 2.07
N VAL A 16 0.73 -15.38 2.27
CA VAL A 16 1.44 -15.90 3.44
C VAL A 16 2.89 -15.40 3.47
N LYS A 17 3.58 -15.44 2.35
CA LYS A 17 4.97 -14.92 2.27
C LYS A 17 5.03 -13.42 2.55
N ASN A 18 4.10 -12.64 2.00
CA ASN A 18 4.00 -11.20 2.27
C ASN A 18 3.74 -10.93 3.76
N TYR A 19 2.80 -11.66 4.35
CA TYR A 19 2.50 -11.55 5.78
C TYR A 19 3.72 -11.85 6.64
N ASN A 20 4.41 -12.96 6.39
CA ASN A 20 5.59 -13.34 7.17
C ASN A 20 6.71 -12.31 7.05
N ARG A 21 6.89 -11.71 5.87
CA ARG A 21 7.89 -10.67 5.64
C ARG A 21 7.54 -9.36 6.32
N LEU A 22 6.26 -8.96 6.30
CA LEU A 22 5.78 -7.69 6.85
C LEU A 22 5.36 -7.78 8.31
N LYS A 23 5.24 -8.98 8.87
CA LYS A 23 4.82 -9.19 10.24
C LYS A 23 5.59 -8.36 11.26
N PRO A 24 6.94 -8.29 11.24
CA PRO A 24 7.67 -7.45 12.18
C PRO A 24 7.32 -5.97 12.03
N VAL A 25 7.10 -5.49 10.81
CA VAL A 25 6.72 -4.10 10.54
C VAL A 25 5.35 -3.78 11.13
N ILE A 26 4.39 -4.67 10.94
CA ILE A 26 3.01 -4.48 11.40
C ILE A 26 2.89 -4.60 12.92
N LEU A 27 3.54 -5.58 13.53
CA LEU A 27 3.40 -5.86 14.97
C LEU A 27 4.30 -5.00 15.84
N GLU A 28 5.49 -4.66 15.39
CA GLU A 28 6.50 -3.96 16.18
C GLU A 28 6.76 -2.53 15.70
N GLY A 29 6.30 -2.17 14.49
CA GLY A 29 6.46 -0.86 13.92
C GLY A 29 5.50 0.18 14.48
N ASP A 30 5.66 1.40 14.02
CA ASP A 30 4.78 2.52 14.36
C ASP A 30 3.62 2.60 13.37
N MET A 31 2.41 2.76 13.89
CA MET A 31 1.20 2.89 13.08
C MET A 31 0.84 4.36 12.87
N TYR A 32 0.48 4.69 11.64
CA TYR A 32 -0.04 6.01 11.26
C TYR A 32 -1.36 5.87 10.52
N ARG A 33 -2.37 6.63 10.93
CA ARG A 33 -3.65 6.73 10.22
C ARG A 33 -3.54 7.86 9.21
N LEU A 34 -3.57 7.53 7.92
CA LEU A 34 -3.38 8.50 6.85
C LEU A 34 -4.69 9.15 6.43
N VAL A 35 -5.75 8.37 6.29
CA VAL A 35 -7.09 8.82 5.91
C VAL A 35 -8.12 8.15 6.81
N SER A 36 -8.94 8.96 7.45
CA SER A 36 -10.00 8.49 8.34
C SER A 36 -11.24 8.05 7.53
N PRO A 37 -11.85 6.90 7.87
CA PRO A 37 -13.08 6.46 7.21
C PRO A 37 -14.31 7.30 7.60
N TYR A 38 -14.24 8.09 8.67
CA TYR A 38 -15.37 8.87 9.16
C TYR A 38 -15.64 10.13 8.32
N GLY A 39 -14.64 10.65 7.65
CA GLY A 39 -14.78 11.85 6.82
C GLY A 39 -14.55 11.61 5.33
N SER A 40 -14.44 10.35 4.91
CA SER A 40 -14.10 10.00 3.53
C SER A 40 -14.74 8.68 3.12
N ASN A 41 -14.91 8.49 1.82
CA ASN A 41 -15.30 7.22 1.22
C ASN A 41 -14.11 6.25 1.06
N HIS A 42 -12.96 6.66 1.51
CA HIS A 42 -11.70 5.93 1.46
C HIS A 42 -11.06 5.93 2.84
N THR A 43 -10.24 4.94 3.09
CA THR A 43 -9.42 4.89 4.32
C THR A 43 -8.03 4.38 4.02
N SER A 44 -7.06 4.84 4.77
CA SER A 44 -5.67 4.39 4.65
C SER A 44 -4.96 4.45 5.99
N SER A 45 -4.16 3.43 6.23
CA SER A 45 -3.24 3.37 7.36
C SER A 45 -1.90 2.82 6.91
N MET A 46 -0.85 3.14 7.65
CA MET A 46 0.47 2.59 7.37
C MET A 46 1.19 2.18 8.65
N PHE A 47 2.10 1.27 8.49
CA PHE A 47 3.01 0.80 9.52
C PHE A 47 4.44 0.99 9.05
N VAL A 48 5.27 1.56 9.89
CA VAL A 48 6.69 1.83 9.58
C VAL A 48 7.55 1.07 10.56
N GLY A 49 8.51 0.29 10.06
CA GLY A 49 9.48 -0.40 10.89
C GLY A 49 10.32 0.58 11.71
N LYS A 50 10.78 0.15 12.88
CA LYS A 50 11.57 0.98 13.79
C LYS A 50 12.85 1.53 13.17
N ASP A 51 13.44 0.79 12.24
CA ASP A 51 14.64 1.21 11.49
C ASP A 51 14.33 2.12 10.29
N LYS A 52 13.04 2.36 10.00
CA LYS A 52 12.56 3.14 8.85
C LYS A 52 13.04 2.62 7.50
N LYS A 53 13.34 1.33 7.40
CA LYS A 53 13.75 0.68 6.15
C LYS A 53 12.60 0.08 5.37
N THR A 54 11.55 -0.33 6.08
CA THR A 54 10.38 -0.97 5.48
C THR A 54 9.11 -0.38 6.06
N ALA A 55 8.14 -0.14 5.19
CA ALA A 55 6.80 0.29 5.57
C ALA A 55 5.75 -0.48 4.76
N ALA A 56 4.57 -0.61 5.33
CA ALA A 56 3.40 -1.21 4.68
C ALA A 56 2.25 -0.20 4.71
N VAL A 57 1.68 0.09 3.56
CA VAL A 57 0.55 1.02 3.41
C VAL A 57 -0.68 0.24 2.97
N PHE A 58 -1.75 0.33 3.74
CA PHE A 58 -3.04 -0.25 3.42
C PHE A 58 -3.98 0.87 2.95
N ALA A 59 -4.64 0.66 1.83
CA ALA A 59 -5.60 1.60 1.28
C ALA A 59 -6.87 0.86 0.88
N PHE A 60 -8.03 1.41 1.27
CA PHE A 60 -9.33 0.81 1.02
C PHE A 60 -10.28 1.81 0.38
N ASP A 61 -10.90 1.42 -0.72
CA ASP A 61 -11.98 2.15 -1.38
C ASP A 61 -13.31 1.55 -0.89
N ILE A 62 -14.04 2.27 -0.03
CA ILE A 62 -15.26 1.76 0.61
C ILE A 62 -16.47 2.04 -0.28
N HIS A 63 -16.75 3.31 -0.53
CA HIS A 63 -17.88 3.78 -1.33
C HIS A 63 -17.50 4.98 -2.21
N PRO A 64 -16.56 4.81 -3.15
CA PRO A 64 -16.20 5.92 -4.03
C PRO A 64 -17.40 6.37 -4.86
N ARG A 65 -17.60 7.67 -4.95
CA ARG A 65 -18.64 8.27 -5.78
C ARG A 65 -18.20 8.33 -7.22
N TYR A 66 -19.17 8.32 -8.14
CA TYR A 66 -18.87 8.52 -9.55
C TYR A 66 -18.11 9.82 -9.77
N ALA A 67 -17.01 9.75 -10.53
CA ALA A 67 -16.14 10.87 -10.84
C ALA A 67 -15.54 11.57 -9.58
N GLU A 68 -15.50 10.90 -8.43
CA GLU A 68 -14.85 11.42 -7.23
C GLU A 68 -13.36 11.65 -7.49
N LYS A 69 -12.91 12.86 -7.20
CA LYS A 69 -11.48 13.20 -7.27
C LYS A 69 -10.85 12.96 -5.90
N THR A 70 -9.82 12.15 -5.88
CA THR A 70 -9.03 11.91 -4.69
C THR A 70 -7.73 12.69 -4.75
N LEU A 71 -7.28 13.18 -3.60
CA LEU A 71 -5.99 13.85 -3.48
C LEU A 71 -4.89 12.82 -3.18
N PRO A 72 -3.64 13.10 -3.56
CA PRO A 72 -2.52 12.29 -3.11
C PRO A 72 -2.47 12.20 -1.58
N VAL A 73 -2.15 11.03 -1.07
CA VAL A 73 -2.05 10.77 0.37
C VAL A 73 -0.59 10.89 0.78
N ARG A 74 -0.32 11.81 1.69
CA ARG A 74 1.03 12.00 2.26
C ARG A 74 1.32 10.87 3.25
N LEU A 75 2.48 10.25 3.08
CA LEU A 75 2.95 9.22 4.00
C LEU A 75 3.58 9.85 5.24
N GLN A 76 3.75 9.06 6.28
CA GLN A 76 4.29 9.55 7.56
C GLN A 76 5.37 8.58 8.08
N GLY A 77 6.24 9.10 8.93
CA GLY A 77 7.20 8.30 9.68
C GLY A 77 8.41 7.80 8.89
N LEU A 78 8.55 8.15 7.62
CA LEU A 78 9.71 7.78 6.81
C LEU A 78 10.91 8.70 7.11
N ASP A 79 12.08 8.31 6.64
CA ASP A 79 13.29 9.11 6.73
C ASP A 79 13.40 10.01 5.49
N ILE A 80 13.47 11.32 5.70
CA ILE A 80 13.54 12.31 4.61
C ILE A 80 14.79 12.14 3.74
N ASN A 81 15.85 11.57 4.30
CA ASN A 81 17.15 11.43 3.63
C ASN A 81 17.30 10.11 2.89
N LYS A 82 16.32 9.21 2.96
CA LYS A 82 16.36 7.92 2.28
C LYS A 82 15.55 7.93 1.00
N MET A 83 15.98 7.08 0.09
CA MET A 83 15.22 6.73 -1.11
C MET A 83 14.43 5.46 -0.85
N TYR A 84 13.21 5.40 -1.35
CA TYR A 84 12.30 4.28 -1.12
C TYR A 84 11.70 3.78 -2.43
N ARG A 85 11.75 2.49 -2.63
CA ARG A 85 11.01 1.82 -3.70
C ARG A 85 9.58 1.56 -3.24
N VAL A 86 8.63 1.94 -4.06
CA VAL A 86 7.19 1.78 -3.83
C VAL A 86 6.68 0.66 -4.72
N LYS A 87 6.05 -0.35 -4.14
CA LYS A 87 5.54 -1.51 -4.89
C LYS A 87 4.21 -1.98 -4.33
N GLU A 88 3.20 -2.06 -5.19
CA GLU A 88 1.94 -2.73 -4.83
C GLU A 88 2.16 -4.23 -4.80
N ILE A 89 1.74 -4.85 -3.70
CA ILE A 89 1.82 -6.29 -3.48
C ILE A 89 0.44 -6.85 -3.19
N ASN A 90 0.34 -8.16 -2.97
CA ASN A 90 -0.91 -8.84 -2.65
C ASN A 90 -1.94 -8.76 -3.79
N MET A 91 -1.48 -8.76 -5.03
CA MET A 91 -2.32 -8.82 -6.23
C MET A 91 -2.47 -10.24 -6.73
N MET A 92 -3.54 -10.49 -7.48
CA MET A 92 -3.70 -11.78 -8.16
C MET A 92 -2.54 -12.03 -9.13
N PRO A 93 -2.01 -13.26 -9.21
CA PRO A 93 -0.95 -13.61 -10.12
C PRO A 93 -1.32 -13.27 -11.58
N GLY A 94 -0.39 -12.64 -12.29
CA GLY A 94 -0.60 -12.17 -13.67
C GLY A 94 -1.33 -10.85 -13.80
N SER A 95 -1.75 -10.22 -12.69
CA SER A 95 -2.33 -8.88 -12.69
C SER A 95 -1.26 -7.80 -12.72
N ASN A 96 -1.60 -6.67 -13.33
CA ASN A 96 -0.75 -5.47 -13.30
C ASN A 96 -1.31 -4.45 -12.32
N SER A 97 -0.42 -3.77 -11.61
CA SER A 97 -0.80 -2.69 -10.72
C SER A 97 -1.28 -1.47 -11.51
N SER A 98 -2.37 -0.87 -11.04
CA SER A 98 -2.83 0.45 -11.51
C SER A 98 -2.28 1.60 -10.66
N LEU A 99 -1.43 1.32 -9.69
CA LEU A 99 -0.79 2.34 -8.84
C LEU A 99 0.15 3.19 -9.68
N LYS A 100 -0.06 4.49 -9.69
CA LYS A 100 0.89 5.42 -10.31
C LYS A 100 2.18 5.45 -9.50
N GLY A 101 3.30 5.21 -10.18
CA GLY A 101 4.60 5.11 -9.52
C GLY A 101 4.92 3.73 -8.96
N ASN A 102 4.14 2.70 -9.31
CA ASN A 102 4.45 1.33 -8.92
C ASN A 102 5.84 0.91 -9.42
N ASP A 103 6.59 0.27 -8.53
CA ASP A 103 7.97 -0.19 -8.77
C ASP A 103 8.95 0.94 -9.09
N GLN A 104 8.65 2.16 -8.65
CA GLN A 104 9.52 3.32 -8.80
C GLN A 104 10.10 3.75 -7.45
N VAL A 105 11.19 4.52 -7.53
CA VAL A 105 11.91 5.01 -6.35
C VAL A 105 11.61 6.49 -6.14
N PHE A 106 11.25 6.85 -4.91
CA PHE A 106 10.95 8.20 -4.48
C PHE A 106 11.76 8.54 -3.23
N SER A 107 12.06 9.82 -3.04
CA SER A 107 12.64 10.26 -1.77
C SER A 107 11.61 10.19 -0.64
N GLY A 108 12.07 9.95 0.57
CA GLY A 108 11.19 10.02 1.75
C GLY A 108 10.55 11.40 1.90
N GLU A 109 11.29 12.44 1.56
CA GLU A 109 10.76 13.81 1.52
C GLU A 109 9.57 13.94 0.56
N TYR A 110 9.68 13.43 -0.67
CA TYR A 110 8.58 13.44 -1.65
C TYR A 110 7.36 12.68 -1.13
N LEU A 111 7.56 11.48 -0.60
CA LEU A 111 6.47 10.65 -0.10
C LEU A 111 5.73 11.29 1.08
N MET A 112 6.42 12.05 1.93
CA MET A 112 5.80 12.71 3.07
C MET A 112 5.21 14.07 2.75
N ASN A 113 5.72 14.80 1.77
CA ASN A 113 5.25 16.15 1.42
C ASN A 113 4.27 16.16 0.25
N VAL A 114 4.41 15.29 -0.71
CA VAL A 114 3.53 15.15 -1.88
C VAL A 114 2.61 13.95 -1.75
N GLY A 115 3.18 12.76 -1.53
CA GLY A 115 2.45 11.52 -1.33
C GLY A 115 2.20 10.73 -2.61
N LEU A 116 1.26 9.80 -2.51
CA LEU A 116 0.91 8.86 -3.57
C LEU A 116 -0.60 8.85 -3.82
N ASP A 117 -1.00 8.62 -5.06
CA ASP A 117 -2.40 8.37 -5.44
C ASP A 117 -2.78 6.94 -5.06
N LEU A 118 -3.28 6.75 -3.84
CA LEU A 118 -3.57 5.43 -3.29
C LEU A 118 -4.91 4.86 -3.73
N PHE A 119 -5.88 5.70 -4.06
CA PHE A 119 -7.28 5.32 -4.21
C PHE A 119 -7.69 5.12 -5.66
N THR A 120 -8.75 4.32 -5.85
CA THR A 120 -9.37 4.07 -7.14
C THR A 120 -10.83 4.49 -7.12
N THR A 121 -11.52 4.32 -8.26
CA THR A 121 -12.97 4.52 -8.36
C THR A 121 -13.75 3.20 -8.23
N GLN A 122 -13.07 2.10 -7.98
CA GLN A 122 -13.70 0.79 -7.79
C GLN A 122 -14.17 0.63 -6.35
N GLN A 123 -15.42 0.22 -6.18
CA GLN A 123 -15.96 -0.08 -4.86
C GLN A 123 -15.35 -1.35 -4.28
N LEU A 124 -15.21 -1.37 -2.96
CA LEU A 124 -14.69 -2.52 -2.20
C LEU A 124 -13.32 -2.99 -2.71
N ASN A 125 -12.51 -2.04 -3.17
CA ASN A 125 -11.14 -2.33 -3.57
C ASN A 125 -10.18 -2.11 -2.41
N SER A 126 -9.10 -2.89 -2.38
CA SER A 126 -8.04 -2.74 -1.41
C SER A 126 -6.67 -2.81 -2.08
N ARG A 127 -5.73 -2.07 -1.51
CA ARG A 127 -4.32 -2.10 -1.92
C ARG A 127 -3.44 -2.31 -0.71
N LEU A 128 -2.41 -3.11 -0.90
CA LEU A 128 -1.28 -3.22 0.02
C LEU A 128 -0.03 -2.80 -0.74
N ILE A 129 0.63 -1.77 -0.21
CA ILE A 129 1.82 -1.19 -0.84
C ILE A 129 2.99 -1.37 0.12
N GLU A 130 4.02 -2.03 -0.36
CA GLU A 130 5.29 -2.18 0.36
C GLU A 130 6.23 -1.05 -0.05
N ILE A 131 6.84 -0.43 0.95
CA ILE A 131 7.82 0.65 0.76
C ILE A 131 9.12 0.20 1.40
N THR A 132 10.17 0.12 0.59
CA THR A 132 11.46 -0.41 1.01
C THR A 132 12.57 0.59 0.72
N ALA A 133 13.40 0.89 1.72
CA ALA A 133 14.57 1.76 1.55
C ALA A 133 15.60 1.10 0.64
N GLU A 134 16.15 1.89 -0.27
CA GLU A 134 17.25 1.49 -1.16
C GLU A 134 18.60 1.97 -0.69
#